data_f7cc8b3e89769b1183c8c67182ad3b80
#
_entry.id   f7cc8b3e89769b1183c8c67182ad3b80
#
_cell.length_a   1.000
_cell.length_b   1.000
_cell.length_c   1.000
_cell.angle_alpha   90.00
_cell.angle_beta   90.00
_cell.angle_gamma   90.00
#
_symmetry.space_group_name_H-M   'P 1'
#
loop_
_entity.id
_entity.type
_entity.pdbx_description
1 polymer ?
#
loop_
_entity_poly.entity_id
_entity_poly.type
_entity_poly.pdbx_seq_one_letter_code
_entity_poly.pdbx_strand_id
1 'polypeptide(L)'
;MIVAYEFNYLNENALIAHFLLFYARKSALEFCLKKEANLISLFVRGGEDEILKFSDEAMPLIPNSIFLAKSSVRVVDESSAEAKALKFNGTFEDASSSDLNKFFEDEISNAASQAKFNNFTPRVMKEYLAHAEPSQNEFEIISGASVLNDGKFEAVSRENFARLLELCRLSLLHARQVQIERGGATFTLKADVDFSADFLIAAGVGALDGIFVSDEKSKIALAAFEKPLISLKTNAIFRKNHEGAPKFFDVKLAGDIFVFALGRALASDGIYFLSAKCENAAQKDKIFKVAPLQNGFLIVQNEDFLSNAASAYLKNSKDKNSALFALTCREKGLFNDPKKRVLRCFLGAGADDEIAIYGESSKKILLKFDLPRSFDELKAQICADETGAKLLENYSAKFNVGAAKIDEILKSANAGFHSIFNVAAQLIWGRDTAFLIAAAEDFAGGKGVRLDFCTDERGCVQADKILRSAMSYALAGANEKLFAFGFFDSLGYFLSDLADERKEDFDVLIFGGAMFSGRKFADLMLKLCKNFDASFSDSYALQAR
;
A
#
# COMPACT_ATOMS: atom_id res chain seq x y z
N MET A 1 35.15 -1.98 -22.53
CA MET A 1 33.70 -1.72 -22.77
C MET A 1 33.06 -1.17 -21.50
N ILE A 2 32.12 -0.23 -21.64
CA ILE A 2 31.34 0.31 -20.50
C ILE A 2 29.89 -0.09 -20.70
N VAL A 3 29.27 -0.64 -19.65
CA VAL A 3 27.84 -0.99 -19.62
C VAL A 3 27.17 -0.28 -18.45
N ALA A 4 26.00 0.30 -18.70
CA ALA A 4 25.13 0.90 -17.69
C ALA A 4 23.94 -0.01 -17.40
N TYR A 5 23.76 -0.38 -16.13
CA TYR A 5 22.56 -1.02 -15.60
C TYR A 5 21.73 0.07 -14.92
N GLU A 6 20.54 0.31 -15.45
CA GLU A 6 19.70 1.44 -15.07
C GLU A 6 18.43 0.94 -14.38
N PHE A 7 18.09 1.55 -13.23
CA PHE A 7 16.94 1.19 -12.43
C PHE A 7 16.12 2.46 -12.12
N ASN A 8 14.92 2.55 -12.67
CA ASN A 8 14.00 3.61 -12.30
C ASN A 8 13.32 3.20 -10.97
N TYR A 9 13.83 3.74 -9.86
CA TYR A 9 13.46 3.40 -8.51
C TYR A 9 12.76 4.57 -7.83
N LEU A 10 11.46 4.41 -7.56
CA LEU A 10 10.55 5.50 -7.20
C LEU A 10 10.67 5.95 -5.74
N ASN A 11 11.35 5.18 -4.88
CA ASN A 11 11.51 5.52 -3.47
C ASN A 11 12.86 6.19 -3.20
N GLU A 12 12.87 7.08 -2.21
CA GLU A 12 14.11 7.76 -1.75
C GLU A 12 15.02 6.85 -0.90
N ASN A 13 14.53 5.71 -0.41
CA ASN A 13 15.40 4.75 0.28
C ASN A 13 16.46 4.19 -0.69
N ALA A 14 17.61 3.77 -0.17
CA ALA A 14 18.74 3.36 -1.00
C ALA A 14 18.80 1.85 -1.26
N LEU A 15 17.68 1.12 -1.17
CA LEU A 15 17.67 -0.35 -1.20
C LEU A 15 18.34 -0.91 -2.46
N ILE A 16 17.92 -0.49 -3.65
CA ILE A 16 18.50 -0.98 -4.91
C ILE A 16 19.98 -0.58 -5.00
N ALA A 17 20.34 0.66 -4.63
CA ALA A 17 21.72 1.10 -4.62
C ALA A 17 22.61 0.25 -3.70
N HIS A 18 22.11 -0.14 -2.53
CA HIS A 18 22.82 -1.05 -1.62
C HIS A 18 23.16 -2.39 -2.30
N PHE A 19 22.19 -3.04 -2.93
CA PHE A 19 22.44 -4.30 -3.63
C PHE A 19 23.39 -4.15 -4.82
N LEU A 20 23.24 -3.10 -5.61
CA LEU A 20 24.13 -2.82 -6.73
C LEU A 20 25.58 -2.61 -6.28
N LEU A 21 25.79 -1.79 -5.23
CA LEU A 21 27.12 -1.59 -4.65
C LEU A 21 27.72 -2.87 -4.07
N PHE A 22 26.89 -3.67 -3.39
CA PHE A 22 27.34 -4.92 -2.79
C PHE A 22 27.90 -5.88 -3.85
N TYR A 23 27.17 -6.10 -4.95
CA TYR A 23 27.63 -7.00 -6.01
C TYR A 23 28.75 -6.41 -6.86
N ALA A 24 28.71 -5.08 -7.12
CA ALA A 24 29.81 -4.43 -7.85
C ALA A 24 31.14 -4.51 -7.08
N ARG A 25 31.12 -4.32 -5.76
CA ARG A 25 32.35 -4.46 -4.90
C ARG A 25 32.89 -5.88 -4.86
N LYS A 26 32.06 -6.89 -5.05
CA LYS A 26 32.48 -8.31 -5.13
C LYS A 26 33.04 -8.68 -6.50
N SER A 27 32.74 -7.93 -7.53
CA SER A 27 33.27 -8.14 -8.86
C SER A 27 34.69 -7.60 -8.99
N ALA A 28 35.43 -8.06 -10.00
CA ALA A 28 36.73 -7.51 -10.36
C ALA A 28 36.62 -6.28 -11.29
N LEU A 29 35.39 -5.84 -11.61
CA LEU A 29 35.12 -4.74 -12.54
C LEU A 29 35.35 -3.38 -11.88
N GLU A 30 35.82 -2.43 -12.65
CA GLU A 30 35.73 -1.02 -12.26
C GLU A 30 34.28 -0.56 -12.33
N PHE A 31 33.81 0.17 -11.34
CA PHE A 31 32.43 0.62 -11.33
C PHE A 31 32.26 2.05 -10.81
N CYS A 32 31.13 2.65 -11.20
CA CYS A 32 30.62 3.93 -10.70
C CYS A 32 29.11 3.80 -10.54
N LEU A 33 28.57 4.18 -9.38
CA LEU A 33 27.15 4.25 -9.14
C LEU A 33 26.69 5.71 -9.10
N LYS A 34 25.67 6.05 -9.91
CA LYS A 34 25.06 7.39 -9.94
C LYS A 34 23.59 7.32 -9.61
N LYS A 35 23.08 8.37 -8.95
CA LYS A 35 21.65 8.61 -8.78
C LYS A 35 21.29 9.98 -9.35
N GLU A 36 20.30 10.01 -10.25
CA GLU A 36 19.73 11.21 -10.83
C GLU A 36 18.20 11.14 -10.71
N ALA A 37 17.63 11.90 -9.79
CA ALA A 37 16.22 11.81 -9.43
C ALA A 37 15.84 10.36 -9.05
N ASN A 38 14.94 9.72 -9.80
CA ASN A 38 14.51 8.34 -9.59
C ASN A 38 15.35 7.31 -10.36
N LEU A 39 16.35 7.72 -11.13
CA LEU A 39 17.20 6.82 -11.88
C LEU A 39 18.48 6.50 -11.10
N ILE A 40 18.68 5.23 -10.80
CA ILE A 40 19.92 4.68 -10.23
C ILE A 40 20.63 3.94 -11.34
N SER A 41 21.88 4.34 -11.66
CA SER A 41 22.67 3.77 -12.76
C SER A 41 23.98 3.21 -12.22
N LEU A 42 24.20 1.92 -12.38
CA LEU A 42 25.49 1.27 -12.15
C LEU A 42 26.23 1.17 -13.48
N PHE A 43 27.31 1.91 -13.61
CA PHE A 43 28.24 1.80 -14.72
C PHE A 43 29.36 0.84 -14.34
N VAL A 44 29.62 -0.16 -15.18
CA VAL A 44 30.72 -1.10 -15.02
C VAL A 44 31.66 -1.01 -16.23
N ARG A 45 32.97 -1.13 -15.99
CA ARG A 45 34.00 -1.16 -17.03
C ARG A 45 34.83 -2.42 -16.90
N GLY A 46 35.04 -3.13 -18.00
CA GLY A 46 35.84 -4.36 -18.05
C GLY A 46 35.87 -4.99 -19.44
N GLY A 47 36.40 -6.19 -19.50
CA GLY A 47 36.32 -7.03 -20.69
C GLY A 47 34.89 -7.54 -20.94
N GLU A 48 34.60 -7.92 -22.19
CA GLU A 48 33.26 -8.40 -22.56
C GLU A 48 32.84 -9.62 -21.75
N ASP A 49 33.70 -10.62 -21.63
CA ASP A 49 33.41 -11.86 -20.85
C ASP A 49 33.20 -11.58 -19.37
N GLU A 50 33.95 -10.63 -18.79
CA GLU A 50 33.81 -10.24 -17.36
C GLU A 50 32.46 -9.55 -17.10
N ILE A 51 32.04 -8.67 -18.01
CA ILE A 51 30.75 -7.98 -17.91
C ILE A 51 29.59 -8.94 -18.13
N LEU A 52 29.69 -9.85 -19.09
CA LEU A 52 28.68 -10.91 -19.31
C LEU A 52 28.54 -11.78 -18.06
N LYS A 53 29.68 -12.23 -17.50
CA LYS A 53 29.66 -12.98 -16.24
C LYS A 53 28.98 -12.21 -15.11
N PHE A 54 29.28 -10.93 -14.94
CA PHE A 54 28.64 -10.07 -13.94
C PHE A 54 27.12 -9.97 -14.19
N SER A 55 26.70 -9.78 -15.45
CA SER A 55 25.29 -9.74 -15.84
C SER A 55 24.54 -11.03 -15.46
N ASP A 56 25.15 -12.18 -15.73
CA ASP A 56 24.51 -13.48 -15.52
C ASP A 56 24.52 -13.93 -14.06
N GLU A 57 25.56 -13.59 -13.29
CA GLU A 57 25.73 -14.05 -11.92
C GLU A 57 25.18 -13.06 -10.88
N ALA A 58 25.38 -11.75 -11.07
CA ALA A 58 25.04 -10.72 -10.07
C ALA A 58 23.67 -10.09 -10.30
N MET A 59 23.32 -9.73 -11.53
CA MET A 59 22.07 -9.01 -11.80
C MET A 59 20.81 -9.80 -11.42
N PRO A 60 20.71 -11.13 -11.60
CA PRO A 60 19.56 -11.92 -11.16
C PRO A 60 19.40 -11.99 -9.63
N LEU A 61 20.43 -11.60 -8.87
CA LEU A 61 20.41 -11.59 -7.41
C LEU A 61 19.87 -10.27 -6.84
N ILE A 62 19.73 -9.23 -7.66
CA ILE A 62 19.08 -7.99 -7.25
C ILE A 62 17.60 -8.28 -6.98
N PRO A 63 17.09 -8.04 -5.77
CA PRO A 63 15.71 -8.35 -5.44
C PRO A 63 14.74 -7.46 -6.21
N ASN A 64 13.60 -8.02 -6.61
CA ASN A 64 12.49 -7.22 -7.10
C ASN A 64 11.92 -6.36 -5.95
N SER A 65 11.44 -5.18 -6.28
CA SER A 65 10.89 -4.21 -5.32
C SER A 65 9.57 -3.63 -5.85
N ILE A 66 8.65 -3.32 -4.93
CA ILE A 66 7.41 -2.58 -5.23
C ILE A 66 7.73 -1.22 -5.86
N PHE A 67 8.84 -0.62 -5.47
CA PHE A 67 9.27 0.71 -5.92
C PHE A 67 10.08 0.69 -7.22
N LEU A 68 10.38 -0.48 -7.79
CA LEU A 68 11.10 -0.63 -9.05
C LEU A 68 10.11 -0.55 -10.23
N ALA A 69 10.07 0.59 -10.90
CA ALA A 69 9.17 0.80 -12.04
C ALA A 69 9.70 0.17 -13.34
N LYS A 70 11.03 0.24 -13.57
CA LYS A 70 11.66 -0.26 -14.79
C LYS A 70 13.14 -0.48 -14.56
N SER A 71 13.70 -1.49 -15.24
CA SER A 71 15.15 -1.66 -15.41
C SER A 71 15.53 -1.74 -16.88
N SER A 72 16.74 -1.32 -17.21
CA SER A 72 17.32 -1.39 -18.55
C SER A 72 18.83 -1.58 -18.49
N VAL A 73 19.39 -2.10 -19.58
CA VAL A 73 20.84 -2.24 -19.76
C VAL A 73 21.21 -1.61 -21.10
N ARG A 74 22.29 -0.83 -21.12
CA ARG A 74 22.83 -0.25 -22.36
C ARG A 74 24.34 -0.23 -22.37
N VAL A 75 24.93 -0.34 -23.55
CA VAL A 75 26.35 -0.09 -23.78
C VAL A 75 26.57 1.41 -23.88
N VAL A 76 27.60 1.90 -23.20
CA VAL A 76 27.99 3.32 -23.22
C VAL A 76 29.19 3.50 -24.17
N ASP A 77 29.05 4.42 -25.10
CA ASP A 77 30.17 4.77 -25.99
C ASP A 77 31.31 5.44 -25.19
N GLU A 78 32.46 4.81 -25.17
CA GLU A 78 33.65 5.27 -24.44
C GLU A 78 34.14 6.65 -24.88
N SER A 79 33.85 7.06 -26.12
CA SER A 79 34.19 8.39 -26.64
C SER A 79 33.24 9.50 -26.18
N SER A 80 32.06 9.12 -25.62
CA SER A 80 31.01 10.04 -25.21
C SER A 80 31.41 10.98 -24.08
N ALA A 81 30.72 12.09 -23.97
CA ALA A 81 30.86 13.02 -22.83
C ALA A 81 30.46 12.35 -21.52
N GLU A 82 29.43 11.46 -21.56
CA GLU A 82 28.99 10.69 -20.43
C GLU A 82 30.12 9.79 -19.90
N ALA A 83 30.75 8.98 -20.76
CA ALA A 83 31.83 8.08 -20.35
C ALA A 83 33.02 8.83 -19.74
N LYS A 84 33.37 10.01 -20.30
CA LYS A 84 34.47 10.87 -19.81
C LYS A 84 34.19 11.49 -18.45
N ALA A 85 32.92 11.68 -18.10
CA ALA A 85 32.51 12.24 -16.81
C ALA A 85 32.46 11.18 -15.69
N LEU A 86 32.52 9.87 -16.02
CA LEU A 86 32.47 8.79 -15.03
C LEU A 86 33.80 8.65 -14.28
N LYS A 87 33.69 8.54 -12.95
CA LYS A 87 34.84 8.27 -12.08
C LYS A 87 34.75 6.84 -11.55
N PHE A 88 35.45 5.93 -12.19
CA PHE A 88 35.51 4.52 -11.85
C PHE A 88 36.42 4.26 -10.64
N ASN A 89 36.02 4.71 -9.47
CA ASN A 89 36.79 4.56 -8.23
C ASN A 89 36.09 3.72 -7.17
N GLY A 90 34.98 3.07 -7.53
CA GLY A 90 34.20 2.26 -6.62
C GLY A 90 33.39 3.06 -5.58
N THR A 91 33.28 4.38 -5.75
CA THR A 91 32.50 5.24 -4.88
C THR A 91 31.11 5.54 -5.47
N PHE A 92 30.21 5.98 -4.62
CA PHE A 92 28.93 6.50 -5.02
C PHE A 92 29.06 7.99 -5.39
N GLU A 93 28.51 8.37 -6.55
CA GLU A 93 28.40 9.78 -6.97
C GLU A 93 26.93 10.17 -7.06
N ASP A 94 26.54 11.21 -6.33
CA ASP A 94 25.27 11.88 -6.52
C ASP A 94 25.50 13.16 -7.34
N ALA A 95 24.70 13.39 -8.37
CA ALA A 95 24.83 14.53 -9.26
C ALA A 95 24.50 15.88 -8.61
N SER A 96 23.97 15.88 -7.38
CA SER A 96 23.34 17.05 -6.75
C SER A 96 23.95 17.50 -5.43
N SER A 97 25.19 17.86 -5.27
CA SER A 97 25.84 18.49 -4.11
C SER A 97 26.39 17.60 -2.99
N SER A 98 27.39 18.11 -2.26
CA SER A 98 28.13 17.41 -1.18
C SER A 98 27.29 16.98 0.02
N ASP A 99 26.19 17.66 0.31
CA ASP A 99 25.32 17.36 1.45
C ASP A 99 24.39 16.16 1.18
N LEU A 100 24.04 15.94 -0.09
CA LEU A 100 23.24 14.79 -0.52
C LEU A 100 24.04 13.48 -0.53
N ASN A 101 25.35 13.52 -0.74
CA ASN A 101 26.20 12.33 -0.65
C ASN A 101 26.18 11.72 0.75
N LYS A 102 26.29 12.54 1.80
CA LYS A 102 26.22 12.05 3.19
C LYS A 102 24.87 11.48 3.53
N PHE A 103 23.79 12.14 3.09
CA PHE A 103 22.43 11.66 3.25
C PHE A 103 22.25 10.28 2.61
N PHE A 104 22.79 10.07 1.41
CA PHE A 104 22.63 8.80 0.70
C PHE A 104 23.49 7.67 1.29
N GLU A 105 24.66 7.98 1.86
CA GLU A 105 25.47 7.02 2.62
C GLU A 105 24.72 6.51 3.87
N ASP A 106 24.03 7.38 4.57
CA ASP A 106 23.19 7.01 5.71
C ASP A 106 22.01 6.12 5.28
N GLU A 107 21.38 6.42 4.13
CA GLU A 107 20.31 5.58 3.57
C GLU A 107 20.82 4.23 3.07
N ILE A 108 22.03 4.14 2.51
CA ILE A 108 22.66 2.86 2.14
C ILE A 108 22.92 2.02 3.39
N SER A 109 23.34 2.62 4.48
CA SER A 109 23.56 1.92 5.75
C SER A 109 22.25 1.39 6.33
N ASN A 110 21.17 2.16 6.25
CA ASN A 110 19.84 1.74 6.65
C ASN A 110 19.33 0.58 5.77
N ALA A 111 19.51 0.66 4.46
CA ALA A 111 19.16 -0.40 3.51
C ALA A 111 19.93 -1.70 3.79
N ALA A 112 21.20 -1.61 4.18
CA ALA A 112 22.01 -2.75 4.59
C ALA A 112 21.42 -3.46 5.80
N SER A 113 20.93 -2.70 6.79
CA SER A 113 20.24 -3.26 7.94
C SER A 113 18.95 -3.99 7.55
N GLN A 114 18.13 -3.40 6.70
CA GLN A 114 16.90 -4.03 6.20
C GLN A 114 17.20 -5.31 5.39
N ALA A 115 18.26 -5.32 4.57
CA ALA A 115 18.65 -6.46 3.77
C ALA A 115 18.98 -7.70 4.62
N LYS A 116 19.56 -7.53 5.81
CA LYS A 116 19.85 -8.63 6.74
C LYS A 116 18.61 -9.42 7.14
N PHE A 117 17.45 -8.78 7.22
CA PHE A 117 16.21 -9.42 7.70
C PHE A 117 15.31 -9.91 6.56
N ASN A 118 15.31 -9.25 5.41
CA ASN A 118 14.28 -9.45 4.39
C ASN A 118 14.79 -10.10 3.10
N ASN A 119 16.10 -10.11 2.84
CA ASN A 119 16.65 -10.64 1.59
C ASN A 119 16.92 -12.16 1.67
N PHE A 120 15.88 -12.97 1.65
CA PHE A 120 16.00 -14.42 1.65
C PHE A 120 15.16 -15.07 0.53
N THR A 121 15.71 -16.11 -0.04
CA THR A 121 15.09 -16.95 -1.07
C THR A 121 15.16 -18.42 -0.61
N PRO A 122 14.49 -19.37 -1.27
CA PRO A 122 14.66 -20.79 -0.98
C PRO A 122 16.12 -21.25 -1.05
N ARG A 123 16.92 -20.68 -1.97
CA ARG A 123 18.37 -20.94 -2.08
C ARG A 123 19.10 -20.43 -0.84
N VAL A 124 18.92 -19.17 -0.49
CA VAL A 124 19.52 -18.54 0.69
C VAL A 124 19.17 -19.30 1.96
N MET A 125 17.90 -19.76 2.08
CA MET A 125 17.48 -20.58 3.20
C MET A 125 18.29 -21.89 3.29
N LYS A 126 18.48 -22.60 2.17
CA LYS A 126 19.26 -23.84 2.14
C LYS A 126 20.70 -23.59 2.55
N GLU A 127 21.31 -22.53 2.05
CA GLU A 127 22.68 -22.12 2.40
C GLU A 127 22.78 -21.71 3.88
N TYR A 128 21.82 -20.95 4.39
CA TYR A 128 21.75 -20.55 5.79
C TYR A 128 21.70 -21.73 6.74
N LEU A 129 20.89 -22.74 6.46
CA LEU A 129 20.77 -23.94 7.29
C LEU A 129 21.99 -24.88 7.19
N ALA A 130 22.69 -24.86 6.05
CA ALA A 130 23.85 -25.72 5.81
C ALA A 130 25.13 -25.20 6.46
N HIS A 131 25.23 -23.91 6.75
CA HIS A 131 26.44 -23.27 7.24
C HIS A 131 26.33 -22.91 8.73
N ALA A 132 27.31 -23.39 9.51
CA ALA A 132 27.40 -23.11 10.93
C ALA A 132 27.87 -21.67 11.22
N GLU A 133 28.66 -21.07 10.31
CA GLU A 133 29.29 -19.78 10.52
C GLU A 133 28.55 -18.62 9.84
N PRO A 134 28.25 -17.50 10.56
CA PRO A 134 27.58 -16.32 10.00
C PRO A 134 28.28 -15.70 8.78
N SER A 135 29.61 -15.77 8.75
CA SER A 135 30.47 -15.19 7.72
C SER A 135 30.27 -15.79 6.31
N GLN A 136 29.63 -16.94 6.22
CA GLN A 136 29.40 -17.63 4.94
C GLN A 136 28.06 -17.26 4.30
N ASN A 137 27.22 -16.47 4.99
CA ASN A 137 25.99 -15.95 4.43
C ASN A 137 26.25 -14.64 3.70
N GLU A 138 25.86 -14.54 2.45
CA GLU A 138 26.18 -13.45 1.53
C GLU A 138 25.81 -12.05 2.08
N PHE A 139 24.68 -11.93 2.76
CA PHE A 139 24.20 -10.68 3.38
C PHE A 139 24.14 -10.74 4.91
N GLU A 140 24.81 -11.68 5.54
CA GLU A 140 24.69 -11.92 6.99
C GLU A 140 23.21 -12.02 7.42
N ILE A 141 22.38 -12.66 6.59
CA ILE A 141 20.94 -12.77 6.84
C ILE A 141 20.69 -13.40 8.20
N ILE A 142 19.91 -12.70 9.01
CA ILE A 142 19.55 -13.13 10.36
C ILE A 142 18.03 -13.07 10.53
N SER A 143 17.52 -13.77 11.54
CA SER A 143 16.14 -13.59 11.98
C SER A 143 16.05 -12.39 12.92
N GLY A 144 15.05 -11.55 12.72
CA GLY A 144 14.66 -10.52 13.68
C GLY A 144 13.52 -10.97 14.59
N ALA A 145 13.16 -12.25 14.53
CA ALA A 145 12.06 -12.80 15.31
C ALA A 145 12.52 -13.26 16.70
N SER A 146 11.61 -13.16 17.67
CA SER A 146 11.70 -13.84 18.98
C SER A 146 10.45 -14.70 19.14
N VAL A 147 10.59 -15.89 19.70
CA VAL A 147 9.50 -16.85 19.92
C VAL A 147 9.16 -16.89 21.41
N LEU A 148 7.86 -16.81 21.73
CA LEU A 148 7.41 -17.03 23.11
C LEU A 148 7.61 -18.50 23.49
N ASN A 149 8.51 -18.76 24.45
CA ASN A 149 8.81 -20.06 24.99
C ASN A 149 8.86 -19.98 26.52
N ASP A 150 8.15 -20.84 27.22
CA ASP A 150 8.06 -20.89 28.68
C ASP A 150 7.79 -19.50 29.33
N GLY A 151 6.92 -18.72 28.72
CA GLY A 151 6.50 -17.39 29.20
C GLY A 151 7.50 -16.27 28.96
N LYS A 152 8.57 -16.49 28.17
CA LYS A 152 9.56 -15.48 27.79
C LYS A 152 9.80 -15.50 26.29
N PHE A 153 10.04 -14.32 25.72
CA PHE A 153 10.48 -14.23 24.33
C PHE A 153 11.97 -14.59 24.22
N GLU A 154 12.26 -15.65 23.47
CA GLU A 154 13.59 -16.11 23.13
C GLU A 154 13.94 -15.65 21.73
N ALA A 155 14.99 -14.82 21.58
CA ALA A 155 15.44 -14.35 20.27
C ALA A 155 15.96 -15.53 19.43
N VAL A 156 15.56 -15.57 18.17
CA VAL A 156 16.03 -16.60 17.24
C VAL A 156 17.47 -16.32 16.86
N SER A 157 18.33 -17.29 17.09
CA SER A 157 19.75 -17.27 16.70
C SER A 157 20.08 -18.53 15.90
N ARG A 158 21.30 -18.62 15.33
CA ARG A 158 21.71 -19.84 14.60
C ARG A 158 21.76 -21.06 15.51
N GLU A 159 22.18 -20.87 16.77
CA GLU A 159 22.34 -21.96 17.74
C GLU A 159 20.99 -22.59 18.13
N ASN A 160 19.95 -21.78 18.25
CA ASN A 160 18.62 -22.23 18.65
C ASN A 160 17.62 -22.38 17.51
N PHE A 161 17.99 -22.01 16.27
CA PHE A 161 17.10 -21.96 15.10
C PHE A 161 16.34 -23.27 14.89
N ALA A 162 17.06 -24.37 14.76
CA ALA A 162 16.47 -25.69 14.50
C ALA A 162 15.56 -26.14 15.64
N ARG A 163 15.95 -25.91 16.90
CA ARG A 163 15.15 -26.26 18.07
C ARG A 163 13.86 -25.45 18.14
N LEU A 164 13.93 -24.13 17.98
CA LEU A 164 12.75 -23.26 18.00
C LEU A 164 11.83 -23.54 16.80
N LEU A 165 12.40 -23.82 15.61
CA LEU A 165 11.63 -24.16 14.42
C LEU A 165 10.79 -25.43 14.65
N GLU A 166 11.38 -26.48 15.19
CA GLU A 166 10.67 -27.74 15.45
C GLU A 166 9.64 -27.58 16.59
N LEU A 167 9.98 -26.82 17.64
CA LEU A 167 9.04 -26.48 18.72
C LEU A 167 7.80 -25.77 18.18
N CYS A 168 7.98 -24.73 17.34
CA CYS A 168 6.88 -24.00 16.72
C CYS A 168 6.07 -24.90 15.78
N ARG A 169 6.75 -25.69 14.94
CA ARG A 169 6.12 -26.62 14.00
C ARG A 169 5.22 -27.61 14.73
N LEU A 170 5.74 -28.31 15.74
CA LEU A 170 4.99 -29.27 16.54
C LEU A 170 3.82 -28.60 17.28
N SER A 171 4.01 -27.41 17.86
CA SER A 171 2.94 -26.66 18.50
C SER A 171 1.79 -26.38 17.54
N LEU A 172 2.10 -25.91 16.32
CA LEU A 172 1.09 -25.60 15.32
C LEU A 172 0.41 -26.86 14.77
N LEU A 173 1.13 -27.99 14.57
CA LEU A 173 0.54 -29.26 14.18
C LEU A 173 -0.44 -29.84 15.22
N HIS A 174 -0.22 -29.52 16.50
CA HIS A 174 -1.12 -29.90 17.58
C HIS A 174 -2.25 -28.88 17.83
N ALA A 175 -2.57 -28.05 16.83
CA ALA A 175 -3.60 -27.00 16.88
C ALA A 175 -3.38 -25.97 18.02
N ARG A 176 -2.14 -25.79 18.45
CA ARG A 176 -1.75 -24.74 19.40
C ARG A 176 -1.37 -23.46 18.64
N GLN A 177 -1.42 -22.36 19.33
CA GLN A 177 -0.94 -21.09 18.81
C GLN A 177 0.52 -20.86 19.20
N VAL A 178 1.24 -20.11 18.36
CA VAL A 178 2.61 -19.68 18.62
C VAL A 178 2.64 -18.17 18.59
N GLN A 179 3.30 -17.53 19.57
CA GLN A 179 3.51 -16.09 19.56
C GLN A 179 4.94 -15.77 19.10
N ILE A 180 5.02 -14.84 18.14
CA ILE A 180 6.29 -14.36 17.58
C ILE A 180 6.30 -12.84 17.71
N GLU A 181 7.39 -12.31 18.25
CA GLU A 181 7.67 -10.88 18.23
C GLU A 181 8.67 -10.55 17.12
N ARG A 182 8.41 -9.49 16.35
CA ARG A 182 9.32 -8.95 15.33
C ARG A 182 9.12 -7.46 15.16
N GLY A 183 10.21 -6.69 15.16
CA GLY A 183 10.15 -5.22 14.96
C GLY A 183 9.29 -4.50 15.99
N GLY A 184 9.21 -5.00 17.23
CA GLY A 184 8.33 -4.48 18.27
C GLY A 184 6.86 -4.83 18.11
N ALA A 185 6.51 -5.69 17.15
CA ALA A 185 5.15 -6.20 16.96
C ALA A 185 5.06 -7.66 17.37
N THR A 186 4.02 -8.00 18.14
CA THR A 186 3.71 -9.37 18.56
C THR A 186 2.57 -9.93 17.75
N PHE A 187 2.77 -11.11 17.18
CA PHE A 187 1.80 -11.84 16.36
C PHE A 187 1.50 -13.20 16.98
N THR A 188 0.21 -13.52 17.11
CA THR A 188 -0.24 -14.88 17.37
C THR A 188 -0.49 -15.59 16.05
N LEU A 189 0.23 -16.71 15.82
CA LEU A 189 0.13 -17.55 14.62
C LEU A 189 -0.67 -18.82 14.93
N LYS A 190 -1.50 -19.26 13.98
CA LYS A 190 -2.20 -20.54 13.96
C LYS A 190 -2.04 -21.23 12.62
N ALA A 191 -2.04 -22.56 12.61
CA ALA A 191 -1.87 -23.39 11.41
C ALA A 191 -3.20 -23.69 10.70
N ASP A 192 -4.11 -22.75 10.67
CA ASP A 192 -5.42 -22.84 10.03
C ASP A 192 -5.78 -21.53 9.35
N VAL A 193 -6.88 -21.52 8.60
CA VAL A 193 -7.43 -20.29 8.03
C VAL A 193 -8.51 -19.76 8.98
N ASP A 194 -8.09 -18.93 9.92
CA ASP A 194 -8.98 -18.26 10.89
C ASP A 194 -9.45 -16.91 10.33
N PHE A 195 -10.73 -16.79 10.03
CA PHE A 195 -11.31 -15.54 9.48
C PHE A 195 -11.38 -14.39 10.49
N SER A 196 -11.09 -14.64 11.76
CA SER A 196 -10.91 -13.59 12.77
C SER A 196 -9.48 -13.07 12.83
N ALA A 197 -8.56 -13.66 12.06
CA ALA A 197 -7.18 -13.19 11.93
C ALA A 197 -7.10 -11.85 11.18
N ASP A 198 -6.00 -11.13 11.38
CA ASP A 198 -5.78 -9.87 10.67
C ASP A 198 -5.29 -10.10 9.24
N PHE A 199 -4.52 -11.17 9.00
CA PHE A 199 -4.05 -11.58 7.68
C PHE A 199 -3.56 -13.03 7.66
N LEU A 200 -3.33 -13.55 6.45
CA LEU A 200 -2.67 -14.85 6.25
C LEU A 200 -1.22 -14.65 5.83
N ILE A 201 -0.36 -15.56 6.28
CA ILE A 201 1.01 -15.73 5.77
C ILE A 201 1.01 -16.99 4.90
N ALA A 202 1.23 -16.84 3.60
CA ALA A 202 1.32 -17.98 2.69
C ALA A 202 2.75 -18.56 2.70
N ALA A 203 2.86 -19.87 2.65
CA ALA A 203 4.13 -20.59 2.57
C ALA A 203 4.92 -20.32 1.27
N GLY A 204 4.24 -19.79 0.25
CA GLY A 204 4.82 -19.38 -1.03
C GLY A 204 3.72 -18.97 -2.01
N VAL A 205 4.11 -18.33 -3.12
CA VAL A 205 3.17 -17.85 -4.14
C VAL A 205 2.33 -18.97 -4.77
N GLY A 206 2.86 -20.18 -4.85
CA GLY A 206 2.13 -21.34 -5.39
C GLY A 206 0.96 -21.80 -4.53
N ALA A 207 0.93 -21.43 -3.23
CA ALA A 207 -0.16 -21.77 -2.33
C ALA A 207 -1.42 -20.88 -2.53
N LEU A 208 -1.25 -19.70 -3.10
CA LEU A 208 -2.30 -18.67 -3.17
C LEU A 208 -3.55 -19.14 -3.91
N ASP A 209 -3.38 -19.86 -5.03
CA ASP A 209 -4.49 -20.27 -5.88
C ASP A 209 -5.45 -21.27 -5.18
N GLY A 210 -5.01 -21.90 -4.09
CA GLY A 210 -5.86 -22.76 -3.26
C GLY A 210 -6.99 -21.99 -2.56
N ILE A 211 -6.75 -20.75 -2.18
CA ILE A 211 -7.71 -19.91 -1.45
C ILE A 211 -8.15 -18.68 -2.26
N PHE A 212 -7.24 -18.08 -3.02
CA PHE A 212 -7.43 -16.77 -3.64
C PHE A 212 -7.55 -16.83 -5.17
N VAL A 213 -8.14 -15.77 -5.72
CA VAL A 213 -7.99 -15.40 -7.13
C VAL A 213 -6.83 -14.41 -7.20
N SER A 214 -5.68 -14.86 -7.69
CA SER A 214 -4.47 -14.04 -7.77
C SER A 214 -4.01 -13.89 -9.21
N ASP A 215 -3.73 -12.65 -9.62
CA ASP A 215 -3.08 -12.35 -10.90
C ASP A 215 -1.55 -12.34 -10.76
N GLU A 216 -0.85 -12.37 -11.87
CA GLU A 216 0.62 -12.37 -11.91
C GLU A 216 1.21 -11.15 -11.20
N LYS A 217 0.60 -9.98 -11.37
CA LYS A 217 1.03 -8.74 -10.74
C LYS A 217 0.96 -8.82 -9.21
N SER A 218 -0.11 -9.39 -8.67
CA SER A 218 -0.25 -9.62 -7.22
C SER A 218 0.80 -10.61 -6.70
N LYS A 219 1.10 -11.67 -7.48
CA LYS A 219 2.13 -12.66 -7.12
C LYS A 219 3.53 -12.04 -7.11
N ILE A 220 3.86 -11.23 -8.12
CA ILE A 220 5.12 -10.49 -8.19
C ILE A 220 5.24 -9.52 -7.00
N ALA A 221 4.18 -8.78 -6.70
CA ALA A 221 4.17 -7.86 -5.57
C ALA A 221 4.38 -8.57 -4.23
N LEU A 222 3.68 -9.67 -3.97
CA LEU A 222 3.86 -10.47 -2.76
C LEU A 222 5.28 -11.03 -2.62
N ALA A 223 5.92 -11.37 -3.76
CA ALA A 223 7.29 -11.88 -3.80
C ALA A 223 8.36 -10.78 -3.69
N ALA A 224 8.00 -9.49 -3.85
CA ALA A 224 8.93 -8.38 -3.75
C ALA A 224 9.69 -8.35 -2.41
N PHE A 225 10.80 -7.64 -2.37
CA PHE A 225 11.65 -7.52 -1.16
C PHE A 225 10.83 -7.07 0.06
N GLU A 226 9.93 -6.13 -0.11
CA GLU A 226 9.13 -5.54 0.96
C GLU A 226 8.10 -6.50 1.55
N LYS A 227 7.77 -7.62 0.87
CA LYS A 227 6.75 -8.60 1.32
C LYS A 227 5.46 -7.91 1.77
N PRO A 228 4.82 -7.11 0.91
CA PRO A 228 3.66 -6.32 1.30
C PRO A 228 2.46 -7.19 1.68
N LEU A 229 1.58 -6.59 2.46
CA LEU A 229 0.22 -7.07 2.66
C LEU A 229 -0.63 -6.66 1.44
N ILE A 230 -1.35 -7.62 0.86
CA ILE A 230 -2.26 -7.39 -0.28
C ILE A 230 -3.61 -8.00 0.03
N SER A 231 -4.68 -7.24 -0.23
CA SER A 231 -6.05 -7.76 -0.13
C SER A 231 -6.40 -8.53 -1.40
N LEU A 232 -6.57 -9.84 -1.30
CA LEU A 232 -6.94 -10.71 -2.41
C LEU A 232 -8.36 -11.23 -2.27
N LYS A 233 -9.04 -11.40 -3.40
CA LYS A 233 -10.38 -11.99 -3.45
C LYS A 233 -10.27 -13.51 -3.22
N THR A 234 -11.03 -14.04 -2.25
CA THR A 234 -11.13 -15.48 -2.05
C THR A 234 -11.88 -16.12 -3.23
N ASN A 235 -11.46 -17.32 -3.64
CA ASN A 235 -12.09 -18.01 -4.76
C ASN A 235 -13.47 -18.59 -4.39
N ALA A 236 -14.30 -18.87 -5.39
CA ALA A 236 -15.67 -19.32 -5.17
C ALA A 236 -15.76 -20.71 -4.53
N ILE A 237 -14.81 -21.60 -4.85
CA ILE A 237 -14.77 -22.97 -4.32
C ILE A 237 -14.45 -22.91 -2.83
N PHE A 238 -13.46 -22.11 -2.45
CA PHE A 238 -13.08 -21.91 -1.06
C PHE A 238 -14.26 -21.37 -0.24
N ARG A 239 -14.95 -20.32 -0.70
CA ARG A 239 -16.12 -19.76 0.00
C ARG A 239 -17.30 -20.74 0.10
N LYS A 240 -17.48 -21.61 -0.90
CA LYS A 240 -18.52 -22.63 -0.85
C LYS A 240 -18.25 -23.67 0.23
N ASN A 241 -16.98 -24.00 0.46
CA ASN A 241 -16.56 -25.04 1.41
C ASN A 241 -16.35 -24.50 2.84
N HIS A 242 -16.29 -23.16 3.00
CA HIS A 242 -16.04 -22.52 4.29
C HIS A 242 -17.10 -21.45 4.53
N GLU A 243 -18.13 -21.80 5.28
CA GLU A 243 -19.20 -20.87 5.65
C GLU A 243 -18.63 -19.68 6.44
N GLY A 244 -19.05 -18.46 6.10
CA GLY A 244 -18.53 -17.24 6.73
C GLY A 244 -17.20 -16.75 6.16
N ALA A 245 -16.61 -17.43 5.16
CA ALA A 245 -15.37 -16.96 4.53
C ALA A 245 -15.55 -15.56 3.92
N PRO A 246 -14.69 -14.59 4.27
CA PRO A 246 -14.76 -13.24 3.74
C PRO A 246 -14.45 -13.23 2.24
N LYS A 247 -15.02 -12.29 1.55
CA LYS A 247 -14.87 -12.13 0.10
C LYS A 247 -13.48 -11.68 -0.30
N PHE A 248 -12.88 -10.83 0.51
CA PHE A 248 -11.51 -10.37 0.41
C PHE A 248 -10.81 -10.65 1.73
N PHE A 249 -9.57 -11.08 1.66
CA PHE A 249 -8.76 -11.31 2.84
C PHE A 249 -7.33 -10.86 2.58
N ASP A 250 -6.72 -10.28 3.59
CA ASP A 250 -5.36 -9.78 3.50
C ASP A 250 -4.36 -10.94 3.60
N VAL A 251 -3.38 -10.96 2.70
CA VAL A 251 -2.34 -12.00 2.65
C VAL A 251 -0.98 -11.37 2.38
N LYS A 252 0.05 -11.97 2.93
CA LYS A 252 1.46 -11.66 2.62
C LYS A 252 2.30 -12.92 2.57
N LEU A 253 3.53 -12.81 2.08
CA LEU A 253 4.56 -13.82 2.30
C LEU A 253 5.31 -13.53 3.61
N ALA A 254 6.05 -14.53 4.10
CA ALA A 254 6.88 -14.36 5.26
C ALA A 254 7.93 -13.26 5.03
N GLY A 255 8.03 -12.32 5.96
CA GLY A 255 9.01 -11.23 5.94
C GLY A 255 10.22 -11.47 6.87
N ASP A 256 10.40 -12.68 7.37
CA ASP A 256 11.51 -13.08 8.23
C ASP A 256 11.93 -14.51 7.90
N ILE A 257 13.23 -14.80 7.95
CA ILE A 257 13.79 -16.10 7.57
C ILE A 257 13.27 -17.24 8.46
N PHE A 258 13.03 -17.00 9.75
CA PHE A 258 12.46 -18.00 10.63
C PHE A 258 11.02 -18.34 10.29
N VAL A 259 10.18 -17.31 10.07
CA VAL A 259 8.77 -17.49 9.66
C VAL A 259 8.69 -18.14 8.29
N PHE A 260 9.62 -17.81 7.38
CA PHE A 260 9.72 -18.46 6.07
C PHE A 260 10.06 -19.97 6.20
N ALA A 261 11.04 -20.31 7.04
CA ALA A 261 11.39 -21.70 7.32
C ALA A 261 10.22 -22.48 7.93
N LEU A 262 9.51 -21.84 8.89
CA LEU A 262 8.35 -22.43 9.53
C LEU A 262 7.23 -22.70 8.51
N GLY A 263 6.92 -21.74 7.66
CA GLY A 263 5.94 -21.93 6.57
C GLY A 263 6.32 -23.03 5.60
N ARG A 264 7.62 -23.17 5.26
CA ARG A 264 8.12 -24.25 4.40
C ARG A 264 8.05 -25.62 5.07
N ALA A 265 8.39 -25.72 6.34
CA ALA A 265 8.28 -26.95 7.11
C ALA A 265 6.82 -27.41 7.20
N LEU A 266 5.91 -26.51 7.54
CA LEU A 266 4.47 -26.80 7.63
C LEU A 266 3.85 -27.14 6.27
N ALA A 267 4.33 -26.56 5.18
CA ALA A 267 3.88 -26.93 3.83
C ALA A 267 4.21 -28.40 3.48
N SER A 268 5.30 -28.96 4.02
CA SER A 268 5.62 -30.39 3.91
C SER A 268 4.63 -31.28 4.68
N ASP A 269 3.94 -30.70 5.69
CA ASP A 269 2.88 -31.35 6.45
C ASP A 269 1.48 -31.05 5.88
N GLY A 270 1.39 -30.40 4.71
CA GLY A 270 0.13 -30.03 4.04
C GLY A 270 -0.51 -28.74 4.51
N ILE A 271 0.16 -27.95 5.36
CA ILE A 271 -0.31 -26.65 5.86
C ILE A 271 0.36 -25.53 5.09
N TYR A 272 -0.41 -24.85 4.25
CA TYR A 272 0.10 -23.84 3.31
C TYR A 272 -0.12 -22.40 3.76
N PHE A 273 -0.89 -22.17 4.83
CA PHE A 273 -1.18 -20.85 5.36
C PHE A 273 -1.09 -20.85 6.88
N LEU A 274 -0.60 -19.73 7.40
CA LEU A 274 -0.65 -19.39 8.81
C LEU A 274 -1.58 -18.18 8.97
N SER A 275 -2.56 -18.29 9.84
CA SER A 275 -3.33 -17.13 10.29
C SER A 275 -2.52 -16.31 11.28
N ALA A 276 -2.44 -15.01 11.07
CA ALA A 276 -1.69 -14.10 11.92
C ALA A 276 -2.62 -13.04 12.51
N LYS A 277 -2.57 -12.88 13.83
CA LYS A 277 -3.30 -11.86 14.57
C LYS A 277 -2.31 -10.99 15.32
N CYS A 278 -2.41 -9.67 15.12
CA CYS A 278 -1.61 -8.69 15.89
C CYS A 278 -2.19 -8.55 17.30
N GLU A 279 -1.33 -8.60 18.30
CA GLU A 279 -1.78 -8.40 19.70
C GLU A 279 -2.21 -6.96 19.99
N ASN A 280 -1.71 -6.00 19.20
CA ASN A 280 -2.04 -4.60 19.32
C ASN A 280 -2.50 -4.04 17.95
N ALA A 281 -3.68 -3.41 17.91
CA ALA A 281 -4.22 -2.79 16.71
C ALA A 281 -3.30 -1.75 16.07
N ALA A 282 -2.60 -0.94 16.88
CA ALA A 282 -1.63 0.05 16.38
C ALA A 282 -0.44 -0.56 15.63
N GLN A 283 -0.12 -1.83 15.87
CA GLN A 283 0.94 -2.56 15.16
C GLN A 283 0.48 -3.06 13.79
N LYS A 284 -0.81 -3.41 13.65
CA LYS A 284 -1.43 -3.76 12.36
C LYS A 284 -1.33 -2.60 11.37
N ASP A 285 -1.50 -1.38 11.85
CA ASP A 285 -1.49 -0.17 11.03
C ASP A 285 -0.10 0.19 10.48
N LYS A 286 0.97 -0.41 11.02
CA LYS A 286 2.34 -0.24 10.55
C LYS A 286 2.75 -1.20 9.44
N ILE A 287 2.00 -2.28 9.22
CA ILE A 287 2.35 -3.28 8.20
C ILE A 287 2.29 -2.63 6.82
N PHE A 288 3.38 -2.75 6.05
CA PHE A 288 3.45 -2.27 4.68
C PHE A 288 2.36 -2.91 3.83
N LYS A 289 1.46 -2.10 3.27
CA LYS A 289 0.29 -2.56 2.50
C LYS A 289 0.20 -1.86 1.16
N VAL A 290 -0.03 -2.64 0.11
CA VAL A 290 -0.21 -2.12 -1.25
C VAL A 290 -1.48 -2.67 -1.90
N ALA A 291 -2.00 -1.93 -2.88
CA ALA A 291 -3.01 -2.41 -3.80
C ALA A 291 -2.46 -2.39 -5.24
N PRO A 292 -2.49 -3.52 -5.97
CA PRO A 292 -2.08 -3.54 -7.37
C PRO A 292 -3.10 -2.75 -8.21
N LEU A 293 -2.65 -1.69 -8.90
CA LEU A 293 -3.45 -0.92 -9.86
C LEU A 293 -3.28 -1.47 -11.28
N GLN A 294 -4.04 -0.97 -12.23
CA GLN A 294 -3.85 -1.28 -13.64
C GLN A 294 -2.41 -0.97 -14.07
N ASN A 295 -1.90 0.21 -13.67
CA ASN A 295 -0.51 0.61 -13.87
C ASN A 295 0.14 0.93 -12.53
N GLY A 296 1.20 0.18 -12.14
CA GLY A 296 1.93 0.40 -10.89
C GLY A 296 1.23 -0.18 -9.65
N PHE A 297 1.56 0.34 -8.50
CA PHE A 297 1.06 -0.04 -7.19
C PHE A 297 0.62 1.20 -6.42
N LEU A 298 -0.46 1.06 -5.67
CA LEU A 298 -0.91 2.06 -4.73
C LEU A 298 -0.35 1.74 -3.34
N ILE A 299 0.37 2.66 -2.75
CA ILE A 299 0.94 2.52 -1.41
C ILE A 299 -0.15 2.87 -0.38
N VAL A 300 -0.82 1.86 0.15
CA VAL A 300 -1.92 2.05 1.11
C VAL A 300 -1.37 2.42 2.49
N GLN A 301 -0.31 1.72 2.93
CA GLN A 301 0.38 1.95 4.21
C GLN A 301 1.88 1.78 4.02
N ASN A 302 2.69 2.68 4.57
CA ASN A 302 4.15 2.59 4.56
C ASN A 302 4.73 3.34 5.74
N GLU A 303 5.29 2.60 6.71
CA GLU A 303 6.15 3.14 7.77
C GLU A 303 7.57 2.56 7.69
N ASP A 304 7.70 1.31 7.22
CA ASP A 304 8.95 0.55 7.27
C ASP A 304 9.94 0.90 6.14
N PHE A 305 9.43 1.37 4.99
CA PHE A 305 10.24 1.61 3.78
C PHE A 305 10.33 3.09 3.42
N LEU A 306 10.19 3.97 4.41
CA LEU A 306 10.45 5.41 4.25
C LEU A 306 11.96 5.68 4.34
N SER A 307 12.42 6.73 3.64
CA SER A 307 13.73 7.29 3.92
C SER A 307 13.81 7.84 5.34
N ASN A 308 15.01 7.90 5.93
CA ASN A 308 15.21 8.46 7.26
C ASN A 308 14.70 9.91 7.36
N ALA A 309 14.90 10.71 6.30
CA ALA A 309 14.42 12.09 6.23
C ALA A 309 12.89 12.17 6.20
N ALA A 310 12.23 11.35 5.39
CA ALA A 310 10.76 11.31 5.33
C ALA A 310 10.16 10.86 6.65
N SER A 311 10.74 9.82 7.27
CA SER A 311 10.32 9.34 8.59
C SER A 311 10.46 10.41 9.67
N ALA A 312 11.60 11.11 9.72
CA ALA A 312 11.83 12.21 10.66
C ALA A 312 10.86 13.37 10.43
N TYR A 313 10.62 13.74 9.16
CA TYR A 313 9.68 14.81 8.80
C TYR A 313 8.26 14.50 9.28
N LEU A 314 7.77 13.27 9.01
CA LEU A 314 6.44 12.83 9.45
C LEU A 314 6.31 12.79 10.99
N LYS A 315 7.34 12.29 11.69
CA LYS A 315 7.34 12.24 13.17
C LYS A 315 7.24 13.62 13.81
N ASN A 316 7.89 14.63 13.22
CA ASN A 316 7.93 15.99 13.76
C ASN A 316 6.74 16.86 13.31
N SER A 317 5.94 16.39 12.36
CA SER A 317 4.80 17.16 11.84
C SER A 317 3.56 17.00 12.72
N LYS A 318 2.90 18.14 13.03
CA LYS A 318 1.63 18.16 13.78
C LYS A 318 0.48 17.59 12.94
N ASP A 319 0.42 17.99 11.68
CA ASP A 319 -0.53 17.47 10.69
C ASP A 319 0.20 16.52 9.74
N LYS A 320 0.09 15.24 10.03
CA LYS A 320 0.75 14.20 9.26
C LYS A 320 0.19 14.05 7.83
N ASN A 321 -1.11 14.32 7.61
CA ASN A 321 -1.71 14.24 6.28
C ASN A 321 -1.24 15.38 5.37
N SER A 322 -1.07 16.58 5.92
CA SER A 322 -0.43 17.68 5.18
C SER A 322 1.06 17.42 4.93
N ALA A 323 1.75 16.76 5.87
CA ALA A 323 3.13 16.37 5.69
C ALA A 323 3.29 15.29 4.59
N LEU A 324 2.40 14.29 4.53
CA LEU A 324 2.38 13.30 3.43
C LEU A 324 2.15 13.99 2.08
N PHE A 325 1.24 14.94 2.01
CA PHE A 325 1.01 15.71 0.80
C PHE A 325 2.25 16.51 0.38
N ALA A 326 2.92 17.18 1.31
CA ALA A 326 4.18 17.89 1.01
C ALA A 326 5.28 16.94 0.51
N LEU A 327 5.42 15.76 1.14
CA LEU A 327 6.36 14.74 0.68
C LEU A 327 6.01 14.24 -0.74
N THR A 328 4.72 14.04 -1.05
CA THR A 328 4.26 13.66 -2.39
C THR A 328 4.58 14.76 -3.41
N CYS A 329 4.34 16.02 -3.07
CA CYS A 329 4.71 17.15 -3.94
C CYS A 329 6.23 17.19 -4.20
N ARG A 330 7.05 16.91 -3.19
CA ARG A 330 8.51 16.79 -3.34
C ARG A 330 8.90 15.63 -4.25
N GLU A 331 8.33 14.44 -4.03
CA GLU A 331 8.52 13.23 -4.85
C GLU A 331 8.22 13.49 -6.33
N LYS A 332 7.16 14.25 -6.62
CA LYS A 332 6.76 14.63 -7.99
C LYS A 332 7.49 15.86 -8.53
N GLY A 333 8.47 16.39 -7.79
CA GLY A 333 9.27 17.55 -8.21
C GLY A 333 8.49 18.86 -8.33
N LEU A 334 7.32 18.96 -7.67
CA LEU A 334 6.43 20.13 -7.80
C LEU A 334 6.98 21.37 -7.10
N PHE A 335 7.90 21.23 -6.15
CA PHE A 335 8.59 22.35 -5.50
C PHE A 335 9.69 22.99 -6.37
N ASN A 336 10.08 22.35 -7.46
CA ASN A 336 11.10 22.90 -8.38
C ASN A 336 10.55 24.07 -9.22
N ASP A 337 9.23 24.20 -9.31
CA ASP A 337 8.56 25.31 -9.97
C ASP A 337 7.48 25.92 -9.05
N PRO A 338 7.77 27.04 -8.38
CA PRO A 338 6.85 27.67 -7.44
C PRO A 338 5.55 28.18 -8.10
N LYS A 339 5.52 28.32 -9.43
CA LYS A 339 4.31 28.72 -10.16
C LYS A 339 3.33 27.58 -10.36
N LYS A 340 3.76 26.33 -10.22
CA LYS A 340 2.86 25.19 -10.34
C LYS A 340 1.80 25.18 -9.24
N ARG A 341 0.57 25.04 -9.67
CA ARG A 341 -0.62 24.93 -8.80
C ARG A 341 -1.06 23.49 -8.75
N VAL A 342 -1.35 22.99 -7.56
CA VAL A 342 -1.68 21.60 -7.31
C VAL A 342 -3.10 21.49 -6.80
N LEU A 343 -3.96 20.76 -7.50
CA LEU A 343 -5.23 20.32 -6.95
C LEU A 343 -5.00 19.11 -6.06
N ARG A 344 -5.19 19.25 -4.76
CA ARG A 344 -5.22 18.15 -3.82
C ARG A 344 -6.64 17.60 -3.73
N CYS A 345 -6.80 16.31 -3.96
CA CYS A 345 -8.03 15.57 -3.71
C CYS A 345 -7.74 14.52 -2.62
N PHE A 346 -7.95 14.89 -1.36
CA PHE A 346 -7.76 14.03 -0.20
C PHE A 346 -9.12 13.57 0.32
N LEU A 347 -9.38 12.25 0.28
CA LEU A 347 -10.60 11.61 0.77
C LEU A 347 -10.27 10.71 1.97
N GLY A 348 -10.49 11.24 3.17
CA GLY A 348 -10.10 10.60 4.42
C GLY A 348 -11.08 9.49 4.87
N ALA A 349 -10.56 8.51 5.60
CA ALA A 349 -11.38 7.66 6.44
C ALA A 349 -10.95 7.88 7.89
N GLY A 350 -11.82 8.46 8.71
CA GLY A 350 -11.47 8.94 10.05
C GLY A 350 -10.69 10.25 10.08
N ALA A 351 -10.66 10.99 8.97
CA ALA A 351 -10.10 12.33 8.83
C ALA A 351 -11.01 13.15 7.91
N ASP A 352 -10.96 14.48 8.01
CA ASP A 352 -11.72 15.36 7.15
C ASP A 352 -11.20 15.29 5.70
N ASP A 353 -12.12 15.37 4.74
CA ASP A 353 -11.75 15.46 3.33
C ASP A 353 -11.22 16.86 3.01
N GLU A 354 -10.31 16.92 2.04
CA GLU A 354 -9.81 18.18 1.54
C GLU A 354 -9.69 18.16 0.02
N ILE A 355 -10.54 18.94 -0.64
CA ILE A 355 -10.46 19.19 -2.07
C ILE A 355 -10.13 20.68 -2.24
N ALA A 356 -8.85 20.96 -2.54
CA ALA A 356 -8.33 22.32 -2.53
C ALA A 356 -7.21 22.52 -3.56
N ILE A 357 -7.12 23.72 -4.12
CA ILE A 357 -6.03 24.15 -5.00
C ILE A 357 -4.97 24.87 -4.15
N TYR A 358 -3.74 24.40 -4.26
CA TYR A 358 -2.55 24.97 -3.64
C TYR A 358 -1.72 25.70 -4.68
N GLY A 359 -1.38 26.96 -4.40
CA GLY A 359 -0.39 27.77 -5.12
C GLY A 359 0.73 28.19 -4.18
N GLU A 360 1.67 29.02 -4.66
CA GLU A 360 2.87 29.44 -3.93
C GLU A 360 2.60 29.93 -2.50
N SER A 361 1.57 30.75 -2.30
CA SER A 361 1.20 31.29 -0.98
C SER A 361 -0.31 31.29 -0.76
N SER A 362 -1.05 30.45 -1.50
CA SER A 362 -2.52 30.44 -1.49
C SER A 362 -3.07 29.03 -1.36
N LYS A 363 -4.20 28.92 -0.66
CA LYS A 363 -5.01 27.70 -0.60
C LYS A 363 -6.46 28.09 -0.86
N LYS A 364 -7.06 27.51 -1.90
CA LYS A 364 -8.46 27.69 -2.27
C LYS A 364 -9.23 26.39 -2.08
N ILE A 365 -10.05 26.32 -1.05
CA ILE A 365 -10.92 25.17 -0.77
C ILE A 365 -12.05 25.16 -1.81
N LEU A 366 -12.26 24.03 -2.48
CA LEU A 366 -13.30 23.86 -3.51
C LEU A 366 -14.58 23.22 -2.95
N LEU A 367 -14.47 22.26 -2.03
CA LEU A 367 -15.62 21.62 -1.40
C LEU A 367 -15.62 21.85 0.10
N LYS A 368 -16.83 21.99 0.66
CA LYS A 368 -17.09 22.08 2.09
C LYS A 368 -18.09 21.00 2.49
N PHE A 369 -18.02 20.59 3.74
CA PHE A 369 -18.93 19.60 4.31
C PHE A 369 -19.61 20.17 5.54
N ASP A 370 -20.94 20.23 5.49
CA ASP A 370 -21.79 20.63 6.60
C ASP A 370 -22.75 19.46 6.89
N LEU A 371 -22.24 18.46 7.62
CA LEU A 371 -22.97 17.24 7.88
C LEU A 371 -23.91 17.42 9.07
N PRO A 372 -25.13 16.84 9.04
CA PRO A 372 -26.03 16.84 10.18
C PRO A 372 -25.39 16.11 11.37
N ARG A 373 -25.67 16.56 12.59
CA ARG A 373 -25.09 16.01 13.82
C ARG A 373 -25.99 14.94 14.47
N SER A 374 -27.20 14.78 13.96
CA SER A 374 -28.16 13.80 14.43
C SER A 374 -29.03 13.27 13.29
N PHE A 375 -29.66 12.13 13.52
CA PHE A 375 -30.64 11.60 12.58
C PHE A 375 -31.86 12.52 12.41
N ASP A 376 -32.27 13.21 13.45
CA ASP A 376 -33.39 14.17 13.36
C ASP A 376 -33.05 15.36 12.47
N GLU A 377 -31.83 15.90 12.55
CA GLU A 377 -31.36 16.93 11.61
C GLU A 377 -31.30 16.40 10.18
N LEU A 378 -30.74 15.21 9.98
CA LEU A 378 -30.71 14.55 8.67
C LEU A 378 -32.12 14.34 8.12
N LYS A 379 -33.04 13.87 8.94
CA LYS A 379 -34.45 13.70 8.59
C LYS A 379 -35.09 15.01 8.17
N ALA A 380 -34.82 16.09 8.91
CA ALA A 380 -35.34 17.43 8.55
C ALA A 380 -34.80 17.89 7.19
N GLN A 381 -33.53 17.65 6.87
CA GLN A 381 -32.93 17.96 5.55
C GLN A 381 -33.58 17.10 4.44
N ILE A 382 -33.75 15.79 4.66
CA ILE A 382 -34.40 14.89 3.70
C ILE A 382 -35.86 15.31 3.45
N CYS A 383 -36.59 15.72 4.48
CA CYS A 383 -38.00 16.12 4.42
C CYS A 383 -38.20 17.60 4.11
N ALA A 384 -37.18 18.33 3.67
CA ALA A 384 -37.28 19.76 3.36
C ALA A 384 -38.31 20.09 2.24
N ASP A 385 -38.64 19.08 1.42
CA ASP A 385 -39.69 19.16 0.42
C ASP A 385 -40.64 17.96 0.48
N GLU A 386 -41.81 18.08 -0.18
CA GLU A 386 -42.87 17.05 -0.19
C GLU A 386 -42.36 15.71 -0.77
N THR A 387 -41.48 15.75 -1.78
CA THR A 387 -40.92 14.56 -2.42
C THR A 387 -40.03 13.78 -1.45
N GLY A 388 -39.17 14.49 -0.71
CA GLY A 388 -38.30 13.88 0.31
C GLY A 388 -39.08 13.32 1.48
N ALA A 389 -40.14 14.01 1.93
CA ALA A 389 -41.00 13.52 2.99
C ALA A 389 -41.70 12.20 2.59
N LYS A 390 -42.30 12.13 1.40
CA LYS A 390 -42.93 10.91 0.86
C LYS A 390 -41.91 9.79 0.64
N LEU A 391 -40.69 10.12 0.19
CA LEU A 391 -39.61 9.15 0.01
C LEU A 391 -39.25 8.49 1.36
N LEU A 392 -39.02 9.29 2.39
CA LEU A 392 -38.65 8.79 3.72
C LEU A 392 -39.78 7.98 4.36
N GLU A 393 -41.05 8.38 4.18
CA GLU A 393 -42.22 7.63 4.62
C GLU A 393 -42.26 6.23 3.97
N ASN A 394 -42.19 6.18 2.63
CA ASN A 394 -42.17 4.93 1.88
C ASN A 394 -40.97 4.04 2.25
N TYR A 395 -39.81 4.67 2.47
CA TYR A 395 -38.60 3.96 2.86
C TYR A 395 -38.74 3.34 4.25
N SER A 396 -39.21 4.12 5.24
CA SER A 396 -39.40 3.67 6.62
C SER A 396 -40.49 2.60 6.76
N ALA A 397 -41.48 2.60 5.85
CA ALA A 397 -42.49 1.55 5.80
C ALA A 397 -41.92 0.17 5.35
N LYS A 398 -40.84 0.18 4.56
CA LYS A 398 -40.24 -1.03 3.99
C LYS A 398 -38.96 -1.49 4.71
N PHE A 399 -38.18 -0.56 5.24
CA PHE A 399 -36.87 -0.83 5.82
C PHE A 399 -36.76 -0.28 7.24
N ASN A 400 -35.99 -0.99 8.08
CA ASN A 400 -35.63 -0.47 9.39
C ASN A 400 -34.50 0.58 9.25
N VAL A 401 -34.80 1.80 9.60
CA VAL A 401 -33.89 2.95 9.40
C VAL A 401 -32.67 2.93 10.34
N GLY A 402 -32.74 2.23 11.47
CA GLY A 402 -31.62 2.15 12.41
C GLY A 402 -31.16 3.50 12.99
N ALA A 403 -32.11 4.39 13.34
CA ALA A 403 -31.86 5.77 13.76
C ALA A 403 -30.78 5.92 14.85
N ALA A 404 -30.80 5.10 15.88
CA ALA A 404 -29.82 5.17 16.98
C ALA A 404 -28.37 4.93 16.49
N LYS A 405 -28.17 4.03 15.52
CA LYS A 405 -26.85 3.74 14.96
C LYS A 405 -26.38 4.87 14.04
N ILE A 406 -27.30 5.48 13.28
CA ILE A 406 -26.99 6.65 12.46
C ILE A 406 -26.59 7.84 13.36
N ASP A 407 -27.27 8.05 14.50
CA ASP A 407 -26.87 9.08 15.47
C ASP A 407 -25.45 8.86 16.01
N GLU A 408 -25.09 7.61 16.31
CA GLU A 408 -23.73 7.26 16.74
C GLU A 408 -22.69 7.59 15.66
N ILE A 409 -22.97 7.25 14.39
CA ILE A 409 -22.11 7.58 13.26
C ILE A 409 -21.96 9.10 13.10
N LEU A 410 -23.06 9.85 13.12
CA LEU A 410 -23.05 11.29 12.90
C LEU A 410 -22.34 12.05 14.03
N LYS A 411 -22.43 11.60 15.29
CA LYS A 411 -21.71 12.17 16.43
C LYS A 411 -20.19 12.06 16.31
N SER A 412 -19.70 11.02 15.64
CA SER A 412 -18.26 10.77 15.40
C SER A 412 -17.84 11.10 13.97
N ALA A 413 -18.73 11.68 13.15
CA ALA A 413 -18.49 11.94 11.74
C ALA A 413 -17.37 12.96 11.52
N ASN A 414 -16.47 12.64 10.61
CA ASN A 414 -15.54 13.58 10.00
C ASN A 414 -16.23 14.32 8.85
N ALA A 415 -15.77 15.53 8.54
CA ALA A 415 -16.27 16.32 7.42
C ALA A 415 -15.79 15.71 6.09
N GLY A 416 -16.57 14.78 5.51
CA GLY A 416 -16.17 14.09 4.29
C GLY A 416 -17.14 13.03 3.77
N PHE A 417 -16.85 12.52 2.57
CA PHE A 417 -17.66 11.50 1.89
C PHE A 417 -17.68 10.19 2.63
N HIS A 418 -16.61 9.81 3.34
CA HIS A 418 -16.58 8.59 4.13
C HIS A 418 -17.72 8.54 5.15
N SER A 419 -18.00 9.66 5.84
CA SER A 419 -19.10 9.75 6.80
C SER A 419 -20.46 9.62 6.12
N ILE A 420 -20.66 10.26 4.96
CA ILE A 420 -21.87 10.11 4.14
C ILE A 420 -22.07 8.66 3.72
N PHE A 421 -21.00 7.98 3.25
CA PHE A 421 -21.06 6.58 2.83
C PHE A 421 -21.33 5.64 4.00
N ASN A 422 -20.82 5.95 5.20
CA ASN A 422 -21.11 5.18 6.40
C ASN A 422 -22.58 5.28 6.81
N VAL A 423 -23.15 6.50 6.77
CA VAL A 423 -24.59 6.71 6.96
C VAL A 423 -25.40 5.96 5.91
N ALA A 424 -25.03 6.04 4.64
CA ALA A 424 -25.70 5.34 3.55
C ALA A 424 -25.65 3.81 3.73
N ALA A 425 -24.47 3.26 4.05
CA ALA A 425 -24.30 1.82 4.27
C ALA A 425 -25.16 1.32 5.46
N GLN A 426 -25.19 2.10 6.56
CA GLN A 426 -26.04 1.80 7.70
C GLN A 426 -27.52 1.89 7.34
N LEU A 427 -27.93 2.93 6.63
CA LEU A 427 -29.31 3.16 6.22
C LEU A 427 -29.82 2.03 5.32
N ILE A 428 -29.03 1.61 4.33
CA ILE A 428 -29.47 0.73 3.24
C ILE A 428 -29.30 -0.75 3.61
N TRP A 429 -28.20 -1.10 4.24
CA TRP A 429 -27.83 -2.51 4.51
C TRP A 429 -27.70 -2.84 6.00
N GLY A 430 -27.80 -1.86 6.91
CA GLY A 430 -27.50 -2.04 8.33
C GLY A 430 -26.03 -2.44 8.57
N ARG A 431 -25.11 -1.97 7.70
CA ARG A 431 -23.69 -2.29 7.66
C ARG A 431 -22.86 -1.02 7.70
N ASP A 432 -21.54 -1.18 7.73
CA ASP A 432 -20.56 -0.10 7.69
C ASP A 432 -20.00 0.16 6.27
N THR A 433 -19.13 1.16 6.15
CA THR A 433 -18.47 1.50 4.89
C THR A 433 -17.56 0.38 4.37
N ALA A 434 -16.99 -0.47 5.25
CA ALA A 434 -16.14 -1.59 4.82
C ALA A 434 -16.94 -2.59 3.97
N PHE A 435 -18.19 -2.85 4.37
CA PHE A 435 -19.12 -3.66 3.56
C PHE A 435 -19.38 -3.03 2.19
N LEU A 436 -19.66 -1.73 2.14
CA LEU A 436 -19.90 -0.98 0.89
C LEU A 436 -18.68 -1.07 -0.05
N ILE A 437 -17.47 -0.84 0.48
CA ILE A 437 -16.22 -0.97 -0.28
C ILE A 437 -16.06 -2.39 -0.84
N ALA A 438 -16.23 -3.41 -0.01
CA ALA A 438 -16.07 -4.80 -0.42
C ALA A 438 -17.10 -5.21 -1.50
N ALA A 439 -18.35 -4.74 -1.40
CA ALA A 439 -19.38 -4.98 -2.40
C ALA A 439 -19.05 -4.28 -3.74
N ALA A 440 -18.55 -3.04 -3.68
CA ALA A 440 -18.11 -2.28 -4.85
C ALA A 440 -16.91 -2.95 -5.53
N GLU A 441 -15.90 -3.38 -4.76
CA GLU A 441 -14.72 -4.10 -5.28
C GLU A 441 -15.10 -5.43 -5.96
N ASP A 442 -16.17 -6.07 -5.54
CA ASP A 442 -16.65 -7.31 -6.16
C ASP A 442 -17.55 -7.12 -7.38
N PHE A 443 -17.97 -5.90 -7.68
CA PHE A 443 -18.78 -5.63 -8.88
C PHE A 443 -17.95 -5.85 -10.16
N ALA A 444 -18.43 -6.69 -11.08
CA ALA A 444 -17.73 -6.99 -12.32
C ALA A 444 -18.00 -5.99 -13.45
N GLY A 445 -19.01 -5.13 -13.31
CA GLY A 445 -19.41 -4.15 -14.34
C GLY A 445 -18.54 -2.88 -14.31
N GLY A 446 -18.70 -2.08 -15.36
CA GLY A 446 -17.97 -0.82 -15.53
C GLY A 446 -18.78 0.44 -15.21
N LYS A 447 -20.07 0.34 -14.87
CA LYS A 447 -20.93 1.47 -14.51
C LYS A 447 -21.86 1.09 -13.38
N GLY A 448 -21.95 1.96 -12.36
CA GLY A 448 -22.88 1.85 -11.24
C GLY A 448 -24.22 2.55 -11.50
N VAL A 449 -25.09 2.56 -10.49
CA VAL A 449 -26.25 3.47 -10.45
C VAL A 449 -25.76 4.91 -10.28
N ARG A 450 -26.51 5.87 -10.80
CA ARG A 450 -26.18 7.30 -10.65
C ARG A 450 -26.81 7.84 -9.39
N LEU A 451 -25.97 8.34 -8.48
CA LEU A 451 -26.37 9.03 -7.26
C LEU A 451 -26.17 10.55 -7.43
N ASP A 452 -27.01 11.34 -6.77
CA ASP A 452 -27.05 12.79 -6.93
C ASP A 452 -25.97 13.48 -6.07
N PHE A 453 -24.73 13.50 -6.57
CA PHE A 453 -23.64 14.29 -5.97
C PHE A 453 -23.74 15.72 -6.49
N CYS A 454 -23.98 16.67 -5.61
CA CYS A 454 -24.02 18.09 -5.93
C CYS A 454 -23.61 18.95 -4.73
N THR A 455 -23.37 20.23 -5.00
CA THR A 455 -23.11 21.27 -3.99
C THR A 455 -24.20 22.33 -4.00
N ASP A 456 -24.32 23.03 -2.89
CA ASP A 456 -25.08 24.30 -2.85
C ASP A 456 -24.25 25.46 -3.43
N GLU A 457 -24.84 26.67 -3.48
CA GLU A 457 -24.18 27.89 -3.97
C GLU A 457 -22.92 28.28 -3.17
N ARG A 458 -22.78 27.81 -1.94
CA ARG A 458 -21.61 28.04 -1.06
C ARG A 458 -20.49 27.01 -1.25
N GLY A 459 -20.70 26.01 -2.14
CA GLY A 459 -19.80 24.88 -2.35
C GLY A 459 -19.89 23.80 -1.26
N CYS A 460 -21.00 23.75 -0.49
CA CYS A 460 -21.22 22.68 0.48
C CYS A 460 -21.86 21.46 -0.17
N VAL A 461 -21.31 20.28 0.07
CA VAL A 461 -21.84 19.01 -0.41
C VAL A 461 -23.22 18.73 0.20
N GLN A 462 -24.21 18.43 -0.62
CA GLN A 462 -25.57 18.13 -0.21
C GLN A 462 -25.74 16.65 0.12
N ALA A 463 -25.44 16.25 1.35
CA ALA A 463 -25.51 14.85 1.80
C ALA A 463 -26.93 14.27 1.70
N ASP A 464 -27.96 15.08 1.96
CA ASP A 464 -29.37 14.69 1.83
C ASP A 464 -29.73 14.23 0.41
N LYS A 465 -29.21 14.88 -0.63
CA LYS A 465 -29.45 14.51 -2.03
C LYS A 465 -28.85 13.13 -2.36
N ILE A 466 -27.62 12.90 -1.93
CA ILE A 466 -26.94 11.61 -2.08
C ILE A 466 -27.77 10.50 -1.39
N LEU A 467 -28.21 10.73 -0.15
CA LEU A 467 -28.97 9.77 0.62
C LEU A 467 -30.38 9.55 0.05
N ARG A 468 -31.06 10.59 -0.43
CA ARG A 468 -32.37 10.49 -1.10
C ARG A 468 -32.29 9.64 -2.36
N SER A 469 -31.29 9.88 -3.22
CA SER A 469 -31.09 9.04 -4.42
C SER A 469 -30.75 7.61 -4.04
N ALA A 470 -29.95 7.39 -3.01
CA ALA A 470 -29.63 6.06 -2.50
C ALA A 470 -30.88 5.32 -1.98
N MET A 471 -31.74 5.97 -1.17
CA MET A 471 -33.01 5.40 -0.69
C MET A 471 -33.94 5.03 -1.87
N SER A 472 -33.99 5.85 -2.92
CA SER A 472 -34.78 5.58 -4.11
C SER A 472 -34.34 4.30 -4.82
N TYR A 473 -33.03 4.10 -5.00
CA TYR A 473 -32.49 2.86 -5.58
C TYR A 473 -32.71 1.62 -4.69
N ALA A 474 -32.62 1.78 -3.37
CA ALA A 474 -32.94 0.69 -2.43
C ALA A 474 -34.41 0.28 -2.51
N LEU A 475 -35.35 1.24 -2.59
CA LEU A 475 -36.77 0.99 -2.79
C LEU A 475 -37.04 0.27 -4.12
N ALA A 476 -36.33 0.63 -5.18
CA ALA A 476 -36.41 -0.02 -6.49
C ALA A 476 -35.79 -1.43 -6.52
N GLY A 477 -35.14 -1.89 -5.43
CA GLY A 477 -34.53 -3.21 -5.37
C GLY A 477 -33.26 -3.36 -6.20
N ALA A 478 -32.44 -2.29 -6.31
CA ALA A 478 -31.20 -2.32 -7.06
C ALA A 478 -30.25 -3.42 -6.53
N ASN A 479 -29.53 -4.06 -7.47
CA ASN A 479 -28.52 -5.08 -7.09
C ASN A 479 -27.45 -4.48 -6.18
N GLU A 480 -27.14 -5.14 -5.07
CA GLU A 480 -26.24 -4.67 -4.04
C GLU A 480 -24.88 -4.21 -4.56
N LYS A 481 -24.23 -5.01 -5.40
CA LYS A 481 -22.88 -4.69 -5.92
C LYS A 481 -22.90 -3.53 -6.91
N LEU A 482 -23.89 -3.53 -7.81
CA LEU A 482 -24.14 -2.44 -8.76
C LEU A 482 -24.39 -1.12 -8.01
N PHE A 483 -25.15 -1.21 -6.93
CA PHE A 483 -25.49 -0.06 -6.11
C PHE A 483 -24.27 0.43 -5.29
N ALA A 484 -23.57 -0.48 -4.62
CA ALA A 484 -22.36 -0.13 -3.88
C ALA A 484 -21.28 0.50 -4.78
N PHE A 485 -21.08 -0.05 -5.99
CA PHE A 485 -20.17 0.57 -6.97
C PHE A 485 -20.68 1.94 -7.44
N GLY A 486 -21.99 2.15 -7.50
CA GLY A 486 -22.62 3.43 -7.85
C GLY A 486 -22.20 4.61 -7.00
N PHE A 487 -21.89 4.39 -5.71
CA PHE A 487 -21.35 5.44 -4.84
C PHE A 487 -19.99 5.94 -5.33
N PHE A 488 -19.09 5.03 -5.66
CA PHE A 488 -17.74 5.39 -6.13
C PHE A 488 -17.75 5.90 -7.57
N ASP A 489 -18.58 5.31 -8.44
CA ASP A 489 -18.73 5.73 -9.83
C ASP A 489 -19.29 7.17 -9.91
N SER A 490 -20.34 7.47 -9.14
CA SER A 490 -20.94 8.81 -9.09
C SER A 490 -20.03 9.85 -8.45
N LEU A 491 -19.33 9.49 -7.34
CA LEU A 491 -18.33 10.35 -6.71
C LEU A 491 -17.18 10.62 -7.69
N GLY A 492 -16.72 9.61 -8.43
CA GLY A 492 -15.65 9.75 -9.40
C GLY A 492 -16.00 10.75 -10.51
N TYR A 493 -17.20 10.66 -11.07
CA TYR A 493 -17.68 11.65 -12.05
C TYR A 493 -17.81 13.03 -11.45
N PHE A 494 -18.39 13.15 -10.26
CA PHE A 494 -18.55 14.45 -9.59
C PHE A 494 -17.19 15.15 -9.36
N LEU A 495 -16.17 14.42 -8.91
CA LEU A 495 -14.82 14.96 -8.70
C LEU A 495 -14.11 15.26 -10.03
N SER A 496 -14.32 14.44 -11.05
CA SER A 496 -13.77 14.69 -12.39
C SER A 496 -14.39 15.92 -13.04
N ASP A 497 -15.71 16.09 -12.94
CA ASP A 497 -16.43 17.26 -13.46
C ASP A 497 -15.97 18.53 -12.73
N LEU A 498 -15.81 18.49 -11.39
CA LEU A 498 -15.26 19.59 -10.59
C LEU A 498 -13.82 19.95 -11.03
N ALA A 499 -12.98 18.96 -11.30
CA ALA A 499 -11.62 19.19 -11.82
C ALA A 499 -11.66 19.84 -13.22
N ASP A 500 -12.55 19.38 -14.12
CA ASP A 500 -12.68 19.97 -15.47
C ASP A 500 -13.17 21.42 -15.44
N GLU A 501 -14.11 21.75 -14.55
CA GLU A 501 -14.57 23.13 -14.33
C GLU A 501 -13.45 24.06 -13.81
N ARG A 502 -12.40 23.51 -13.20
CA ARG A 502 -11.28 24.24 -12.57
C ARG A 502 -9.95 24.02 -13.29
N LYS A 503 -9.94 23.38 -14.46
CA LYS A 503 -8.70 23.01 -15.17
C LYS A 503 -7.71 24.15 -15.42
N GLU A 504 -8.18 25.39 -15.52
CA GLU A 504 -7.34 26.57 -15.68
C GLU A 504 -6.74 27.05 -14.35
N ASP A 505 -7.21 26.52 -13.21
CA ASP A 505 -6.80 26.94 -11.86
C ASP A 505 -5.66 26.07 -11.30
N PHE A 506 -5.32 24.93 -11.92
CA PHE A 506 -4.26 24.02 -11.46
C PHE A 506 -3.53 23.33 -12.61
N ASP A 507 -2.34 22.80 -12.34
CA ASP A 507 -1.46 22.17 -13.33
C ASP A 507 -1.34 20.65 -13.11
N VAL A 508 -1.50 20.16 -11.86
CA VAL A 508 -1.35 18.75 -11.46
C VAL A 508 -2.42 18.39 -10.44
N LEU A 509 -2.90 17.15 -10.50
CA LEU A 509 -3.88 16.60 -9.54
C LEU A 509 -3.23 15.50 -8.69
N ILE A 510 -3.21 15.67 -7.37
CA ILE A 510 -2.67 14.68 -6.43
C ILE A 510 -3.81 14.09 -5.61
N PHE A 511 -3.91 12.76 -5.65
CA PHE A 511 -4.84 11.99 -4.82
C PHE A 511 -4.20 11.52 -3.52
N GLY A 512 -4.99 11.48 -2.46
CA GLY A 512 -4.64 10.92 -1.15
C GLY A 512 -5.87 10.62 -0.31
N GLY A 513 -5.69 9.98 0.82
CA GLY A 513 -6.76 9.60 1.73
C GLY A 513 -7.19 8.13 1.60
N ALA A 514 -7.59 7.54 2.72
CA ALA A 514 -7.82 6.11 2.83
C ALA A 514 -9.06 5.60 2.05
N MET A 515 -9.95 6.46 1.59
CA MET A 515 -11.06 6.06 0.71
C MET A 515 -10.56 5.51 -0.64
N PHE A 516 -9.36 5.89 -1.07
CA PHE A 516 -8.72 5.33 -2.27
C PHE A 516 -8.06 3.97 -2.06
N SER A 517 -8.12 3.38 -0.86
CA SER A 517 -7.50 2.07 -0.60
C SER A 517 -8.08 0.92 -1.42
N GLY A 518 -9.28 1.09 -1.98
CA GLY A 518 -9.89 0.18 -2.94
C GLY A 518 -9.30 0.36 -4.34
N ARG A 519 -8.84 -0.76 -4.95
CA ARG A 519 -8.25 -0.78 -6.29
C ARG A 519 -9.14 -0.15 -7.35
N LYS A 520 -10.44 -0.53 -7.35
CA LYS A 520 -11.37 -0.08 -8.40
C LYS A 520 -11.62 1.41 -8.40
N PHE A 521 -11.76 1.98 -7.20
CA PHE A 521 -11.98 3.42 -7.09
C PHE A 521 -10.73 4.20 -7.48
N ALA A 522 -9.55 3.75 -7.06
CA ALA A 522 -8.28 4.36 -7.45
C ALA A 522 -8.06 4.29 -8.98
N ASP A 523 -8.23 3.11 -9.59
CA ASP A 523 -8.13 2.94 -11.06
C ASP A 523 -9.19 3.78 -11.81
N LEU A 524 -10.41 3.88 -11.28
CA LEU A 524 -11.48 4.72 -11.84
C LEU A 524 -11.07 6.20 -11.86
N MET A 525 -10.57 6.72 -10.74
CA MET A 525 -10.15 8.12 -10.64
C MET A 525 -8.98 8.45 -11.55
N LEU A 526 -7.97 7.58 -11.62
CA LEU A 526 -6.85 7.75 -12.58
C LEU A 526 -7.34 7.75 -14.03
N LYS A 527 -8.34 6.93 -14.35
CA LYS A 527 -8.95 6.88 -15.68
C LYS A 527 -9.76 8.14 -16.00
N LEU A 528 -10.63 8.59 -15.09
CA LEU A 528 -11.47 9.78 -15.28
C LEU A 528 -10.64 11.05 -15.36
N CYS A 529 -9.62 11.15 -14.53
CA CYS A 529 -8.77 12.35 -14.39
C CYS A 529 -7.47 12.28 -15.22
N LYS A 530 -7.35 11.36 -16.19
CA LYS A 530 -6.13 11.15 -16.99
C LYS A 530 -5.59 12.41 -17.71
N ASN A 531 -6.45 13.38 -17.98
CA ASN A 531 -6.10 14.62 -18.69
C ASN A 531 -5.48 15.69 -17.77
N PHE A 532 -5.39 15.44 -16.44
CA PHE A 532 -4.99 16.42 -15.43
C PHE A 532 -3.64 16.12 -14.77
N ASP A 533 -2.79 15.30 -15.40
CA ASP A 533 -1.56 14.79 -14.77
C ASP A 533 -1.83 14.25 -13.35
N ALA A 534 -2.85 13.40 -13.27
CA ALA A 534 -3.39 12.88 -12.02
C ALA A 534 -2.57 11.70 -11.50
N SER A 535 -2.17 11.74 -10.23
CA SER A 535 -1.37 10.66 -9.64
C SER A 535 -1.59 10.50 -8.13
N PHE A 536 -1.22 9.33 -7.63
CA PHE A 536 -0.93 9.07 -6.23
C PHE A 536 0.57 9.20 -5.95
N SER A 537 0.95 9.18 -4.68
CA SER A 537 2.36 8.98 -4.33
C SER A 537 2.83 7.58 -4.72
N ASP A 538 4.08 7.48 -5.18
CA ASP A 538 4.73 6.21 -5.48
C ASP A 538 5.40 5.58 -4.25
N SER A 539 5.63 6.37 -3.17
CA SER A 539 6.39 5.94 -1.99
C SER A 539 5.65 6.11 -0.68
N TYR A 540 4.73 7.08 -0.58
CA TYR A 540 4.10 7.44 0.67
C TYR A 540 2.69 6.88 0.80
N ALA A 541 2.29 6.60 2.04
CA ALA A 541 0.95 6.10 2.36
C ALA A 541 -0.14 7.10 1.92
N LEU A 542 -1.31 6.57 1.59
CA LEU A 542 -2.49 7.37 1.23
C LEU A 542 -2.92 8.33 2.33
N GLN A 543 -2.81 7.91 3.57
CA GLN A 543 -3.23 8.65 4.76
C GLN A 543 -2.34 8.29 5.94
N ALA A 544 -2.02 9.27 6.76
CA ALA A 544 -1.34 9.05 8.04
C ALA A 544 -2.32 8.51 9.08
N ARG A 545 -1.80 7.71 9.99
CA ARG A 545 -2.53 7.11 11.10
C ARG A 545 -1.97 7.50 12.46
#